data_1bcc1132545681bae22ac73a6fce0091
#
_entry.id   1bcc1132545681bae22ac73a6fce0091
#
_cell.length_a   1.000
_cell.length_b   1.000
_cell.length_c   1.000
_cell.angle_alpha   90.00
_cell.angle_beta   90.00
_cell.angle_gamma   90.00
#
_symmetry.space_group_name_H-M   'P 1'
#
loop_
_entity.id
_entity.type
_entity.pdbx_description
1 polymer ?
#
loop_
_entity_poly.entity_id
_entity_poly.type
_entity_poly.pdbx_seq_one_letter_code
_entity_poly.pdbx_strand_id
1 'polypeptide(L)'
;MAVTNNCKTKGTKMNHLTRWQRPQLPTWPTFGRLTNLREEIDRLFEAPLAELARTSQLWSGWNPALDVFEDKENVTVRVELPGLKREDIQVSLHDNTLSVSGERKSERKHEDAEVYRAERFFGRFQRSVSLPTPVASDKVKAQYKDGILTITLPKTEEAKPKQISVNVS
;
A
#
# COMPACT_ATOMS: atom_id res chain seq x y z
N MET A 1 -17.60 53.90 18.54
CA MET A 1 -16.38 53.66 17.77
C MET A 1 -16.19 52.12 17.67
N ALA A 2 -16.51 51.56 16.55
CA ALA A 2 -16.41 50.11 16.28
C ALA A 2 -15.14 49.88 15.47
N VAL A 3 -14.23 49.08 15.98
CA VAL A 3 -13.01 48.66 15.29
C VAL A 3 -13.28 47.29 14.70
N THR A 4 -13.47 47.23 13.36
CA THR A 4 -13.60 46.01 12.58
C THR A 4 -12.21 45.48 12.24
N ASN A 5 -11.77 44.40 12.89
CA ASN A 5 -10.58 43.68 12.51
C ASN A 5 -10.91 42.68 11.37
N ASN A 6 -10.47 43.01 10.19
CA ASN A 6 -10.61 42.20 8.97
C ASN A 6 -9.44 41.22 8.91
N CYS A 7 -9.63 39.97 9.41
CA CYS A 7 -8.66 38.91 9.30
C CYS A 7 -8.87 38.16 7.98
N LYS A 8 -8.07 38.48 6.95
CA LYS A 8 -7.99 37.72 5.69
C LYS A 8 -7.26 36.40 5.94
N THR A 9 -7.97 35.34 6.19
CA THR A 9 -7.43 34.00 6.13
C THR A 9 -7.20 33.59 4.68
N LYS A 10 -5.93 33.42 4.30
CA LYS A 10 -5.53 32.79 3.02
C LYS A 10 -6.02 31.36 3.00
N GLY A 11 -7.00 31.06 2.17
CA GLY A 11 -7.52 29.70 1.98
C GLY A 11 -6.47 28.80 1.37
N THR A 12 -5.92 27.91 2.18
CA THR A 12 -5.15 26.76 1.70
C THR A 12 -6.13 25.81 1.03
N LYS A 13 -6.00 25.63 -0.29
CA LYS A 13 -6.76 24.61 -1.04
C LYS A 13 -6.38 23.24 -0.48
N MET A 14 -7.26 22.65 0.30
CA MET A 14 -7.14 21.25 0.69
C MET A 14 -7.43 20.41 -0.56
N ASN A 15 -6.40 19.75 -1.08
CA ASN A 15 -6.56 18.72 -2.08
C ASN A 15 -7.39 17.59 -1.46
N HIS A 16 -8.43 17.18 -2.17
CA HIS A 16 -9.31 16.09 -1.75
C HIS A 16 -8.50 14.81 -1.59
N LEU A 17 -8.22 14.43 -0.35
CA LEU A 17 -7.76 13.09 -0.03
C LEU A 17 -8.90 12.12 -0.35
N THR A 18 -8.74 11.34 -1.39
CA THR A 18 -9.66 10.24 -1.69
C THR A 18 -9.48 9.20 -0.60
N ARG A 19 -10.37 9.22 0.39
CA ARG A 19 -10.38 8.22 1.46
C ARG A 19 -10.69 6.87 0.83
N TRP A 20 -9.77 5.93 0.88
CA TRP A 20 -10.00 4.54 0.51
C TRP A 20 -11.13 3.99 1.37
N GLN A 21 -12.31 3.83 0.78
CA GLN A 21 -13.39 3.07 1.38
C GLN A 21 -13.05 1.60 1.18
N ARG A 22 -13.00 0.84 2.29
CA ARG A 22 -12.91 -0.62 2.21
C ARG A 22 -14.06 -1.10 1.33
N PRO A 23 -13.81 -1.98 0.35
CA PRO A 23 -14.90 -2.57 -0.41
C PRO A 23 -15.89 -3.19 0.58
N GLN A 24 -17.16 -2.78 0.49
CA GLN A 24 -18.24 -3.39 1.24
C GLN A 24 -18.26 -4.86 0.83
N LEU A 25 -18.15 -5.74 1.82
CA LEU A 25 -18.35 -7.16 1.59
C LEU A 25 -19.72 -7.32 0.91
N PRO A 26 -19.81 -8.08 -0.19
CA PRO A 26 -21.08 -8.31 -0.84
C PRO A 26 -22.04 -8.90 0.18
N THR A 27 -23.19 -8.23 0.37
CA THR A 27 -24.30 -8.76 1.16
C THR A 27 -24.65 -10.11 0.58
N TRP A 28 -24.61 -11.16 1.42
CA TRP A 28 -25.04 -12.48 1.05
C TRP A 28 -26.44 -12.42 0.46
N PRO A 29 -26.68 -12.95 -0.74
CA PRO A 29 -28.02 -13.07 -1.26
C PRO A 29 -28.82 -13.96 -0.31
N THR A 30 -29.95 -13.43 0.14
CA THR A 30 -30.92 -14.15 0.96
C THR A 30 -31.24 -15.50 0.33
N PHE A 31 -31.08 -16.58 1.09
CA PHE A 31 -31.36 -17.96 0.73
C PHE A 31 -32.83 -18.11 0.31
N GLY A 32 -33.12 -17.86 -0.95
CA GLY A 32 -34.39 -18.18 -1.57
C GLY A 32 -34.19 -19.19 -2.68
N ARG A 33 -34.45 -20.43 -2.39
CA ARG A 33 -34.49 -21.65 -3.23
C ARG A 33 -33.32 -22.61 -3.06
N LEU A 34 -33.54 -23.54 -2.18
CA LEU A 34 -32.72 -24.71 -1.88
C LEU A 34 -32.72 -25.81 -3.00
N THR A 35 -33.10 -25.49 -4.22
CA THR A 35 -33.22 -26.50 -5.30
C THR A 35 -31.97 -26.72 -6.12
N ASN A 36 -30.96 -25.80 -6.05
CA ASN A 36 -29.73 -25.92 -6.88
C ASN A 36 -28.45 -26.01 -6.05
N LEU A 37 -28.55 -26.28 -4.76
CA LEU A 37 -27.38 -26.35 -3.88
C LEU A 37 -26.36 -27.41 -4.32
N ARG A 38 -26.85 -28.50 -4.93
CA ARG A 38 -25.98 -29.58 -5.40
C ARG A 38 -25.18 -29.20 -6.62
N GLU A 39 -25.78 -28.50 -7.57
CA GLU A 39 -25.09 -28.00 -8.77
C GLU A 39 -24.10 -26.87 -8.47
N GLU A 40 -24.40 -26.06 -7.44
CA GLU A 40 -23.51 -24.99 -6.99
C GLU A 40 -22.31 -25.56 -6.21
N ILE A 41 -22.50 -26.61 -5.44
CA ILE A 41 -21.44 -27.34 -4.75
C ILE A 41 -20.52 -28.03 -5.75
N ASP A 42 -21.06 -28.69 -6.76
CA ASP A 42 -20.27 -29.36 -7.80
C ASP A 42 -19.44 -28.32 -8.62
N ARG A 43 -19.99 -27.15 -8.93
CA ARG A 43 -19.24 -26.02 -9.54
C ARG A 43 -18.11 -25.48 -8.68
N LEU A 44 -18.28 -25.45 -7.35
CA LEU A 44 -17.24 -25.02 -6.42
C LEU A 44 -16.10 -26.04 -6.33
N PHE A 45 -16.36 -27.31 -6.57
CA PHE A 45 -15.33 -28.35 -6.61
C PHE A 45 -14.69 -28.54 -7.99
N GLU A 46 -15.36 -28.15 -9.07
CA GLU A 46 -14.79 -28.16 -10.44
C GLU A 46 -13.92 -26.94 -10.74
N ALA A 47 -14.04 -25.83 -9.97
CA ALA A 47 -13.10 -24.74 -10.08
C ALA A 47 -11.71 -25.25 -9.68
N PRO A 48 -10.69 -25.14 -10.54
CA PRO A 48 -9.37 -25.68 -10.23
C PRO A 48 -8.87 -25.02 -8.94
N LEU A 49 -8.50 -25.85 -7.98
CA LEU A 49 -8.02 -25.46 -6.65
C LEU A 49 -6.89 -24.41 -6.73
N ALA A 50 -6.20 -24.38 -7.88
CA ALA A 50 -5.19 -23.39 -8.23
C ALA A 50 -5.73 -21.95 -8.42
N GLU A 51 -6.99 -21.79 -8.83
CA GLU A 51 -7.64 -20.46 -8.96
C GLU A 51 -8.08 -19.96 -7.59
N LEU A 52 -8.57 -20.85 -6.74
CA LEU A 52 -8.89 -20.54 -5.34
C LEU A 52 -7.64 -20.17 -4.55
N ALA A 53 -6.50 -20.80 -4.85
CA ALA A 53 -5.21 -20.47 -4.24
C ALA A 53 -4.66 -19.10 -4.72
N ARG A 54 -5.05 -18.63 -5.91
CA ARG A 54 -4.70 -17.29 -6.42
C ARG A 54 -5.56 -16.18 -5.84
N THR A 55 -6.82 -16.46 -5.53
CA THR A 55 -7.74 -15.51 -4.89
C THR A 55 -7.70 -15.58 -3.37
N SER A 56 -7.09 -16.61 -2.80
CA SER A 56 -7.01 -16.73 -1.35
C SER A 56 -5.95 -15.79 -0.79
N GLN A 57 -6.39 -14.65 -0.33
CA GLN A 57 -5.77 -13.93 0.79
C GLN A 57 -5.59 -14.83 2.05
N LEU A 58 -5.63 -16.15 1.90
CA LEU A 58 -5.39 -17.15 2.96
C LEU A 58 -3.92 -17.19 3.40
N TRP A 59 -3.04 -16.58 2.64
CA TRP A 59 -1.69 -16.23 3.06
C TRP A 59 -1.71 -14.77 3.55
N SER A 60 -2.57 -14.47 4.51
CA SER A 60 -2.50 -13.16 5.17
C SER A 60 -1.29 -13.13 6.09
N GLY A 61 -0.12 -13.16 5.47
CA GLY A 61 1.08 -12.67 6.09
C GLY A 61 0.87 -11.20 6.50
N TRP A 62 1.73 -10.70 7.32
CA TRP A 62 1.75 -9.29 7.65
C TRP A 62 1.77 -8.44 6.37
N ASN A 63 0.79 -7.55 6.24
CA ASN A 63 0.63 -6.63 5.11
C ASN A 63 0.91 -5.21 5.58
N PRO A 64 2.18 -4.72 5.51
CA PRO A 64 2.54 -3.39 6.01
C PRO A 64 1.74 -2.28 5.34
N ALA A 65 1.36 -1.26 6.10
CA ALA A 65 0.74 -0.07 5.56
C ALA A 65 1.71 0.65 4.61
N LEU A 66 1.18 1.17 3.51
CA LEU A 66 1.96 1.81 2.47
C LEU A 66 1.19 3.02 1.92
N ASP A 67 1.91 4.14 1.79
CA ASP A 67 1.43 5.36 1.15
C ASP A 67 2.28 5.70 -0.07
N VAL A 68 1.63 6.23 -1.11
CA VAL A 68 2.30 6.74 -2.32
C VAL A 68 1.94 8.20 -2.48
N PHE A 69 2.96 9.04 -2.60
CA PHE A 69 2.85 10.47 -2.87
C PHE A 69 3.52 10.78 -4.21
N GLU A 70 2.94 11.67 -4.96
CA GLU A 70 3.48 12.13 -6.22
C GLU A 70 3.58 13.67 -6.21
N ASP A 71 4.77 14.19 -6.49
CA ASP A 71 5.00 15.60 -6.72
C ASP A 71 5.47 15.86 -8.18
N LYS A 72 5.94 17.05 -8.51
CA LYS A 72 6.37 17.40 -9.88
C LYS A 72 7.59 16.60 -10.35
N GLU A 73 8.49 16.26 -9.44
CA GLU A 73 9.81 15.69 -9.73
C GLU A 73 9.91 14.22 -9.33
N ASN A 74 9.19 13.80 -8.28
CA ASN A 74 9.37 12.52 -7.64
C ASN A 74 8.07 11.79 -7.37
N VAL A 75 8.16 10.48 -7.29
CA VAL A 75 7.21 9.63 -6.57
C VAL A 75 7.87 9.22 -5.25
N THR A 76 7.17 9.38 -4.14
CA THR A 76 7.65 9.00 -2.81
C THR A 76 6.76 7.91 -2.25
N VAL A 77 7.34 6.76 -1.91
CA VAL A 77 6.64 5.65 -1.28
C VAL A 77 7.09 5.53 0.16
N ARG A 78 6.15 5.47 1.10
CA ARG A 78 6.40 5.25 2.53
C ARG A 78 5.78 3.95 2.95
N VAL A 79 6.54 3.11 3.65
CA VAL A 79 6.09 1.80 4.14
C VAL A 79 6.36 1.71 5.64
N GLU A 80 5.35 1.31 6.41
CA GLU A 80 5.47 1.11 7.85
C GLU A 80 6.03 -0.27 8.16
N LEU A 81 7.26 -0.33 8.63
CA LEU A 81 8.00 -1.57 8.90
C LEU A 81 8.56 -1.59 10.34
N PRO A 82 7.75 -1.36 11.38
CA PRO A 82 8.26 -1.25 12.74
C PRO A 82 8.86 -2.58 13.22
N GLY A 83 10.00 -2.50 13.89
CA GLY A 83 10.67 -3.64 14.49
C GLY A 83 11.44 -4.55 13.51
N LEU A 84 11.72 -4.07 12.29
CA LEU A 84 12.66 -4.69 11.37
C LEU A 84 14.04 -4.03 11.49
N LYS A 85 15.06 -4.78 11.09
CA LYS A 85 16.39 -4.24 10.82
C LYS A 85 16.52 -3.95 9.33
N ARG A 86 17.41 -3.02 8.97
CA ARG A 86 17.68 -2.68 7.56
C ARG A 86 18.05 -3.90 6.72
N GLU A 87 18.80 -4.84 7.31
CA GLU A 87 19.25 -6.09 6.67
C GLU A 87 18.12 -7.06 6.33
N ASP A 88 16.98 -6.96 7.02
CA ASP A 88 15.80 -7.79 6.81
C ASP A 88 14.82 -7.19 5.77
N ILE A 89 15.17 -6.06 5.15
CA ILE A 89 14.34 -5.35 4.17
C ILE A 89 14.99 -5.41 2.80
N GLN A 90 14.23 -5.83 1.80
CA GLN A 90 14.61 -5.85 0.40
C GLN A 90 13.68 -4.96 -0.42
N VAL A 91 14.25 -4.16 -1.31
CA VAL A 91 13.53 -3.27 -2.21
C VAL A 91 13.95 -3.58 -3.63
N SER A 92 13.00 -3.79 -4.52
CA SER A 92 13.24 -4.00 -5.95
C SER A 92 12.26 -3.18 -6.78
N LEU A 93 12.72 -2.72 -7.93
CA LEU A 93 11.92 -2.02 -8.91
C LEU A 93 12.03 -2.75 -10.25
N HIS A 94 10.90 -3.14 -10.81
CA HIS A 94 10.83 -3.81 -12.11
C HIS A 94 9.62 -3.29 -12.88
N ASP A 95 9.82 -2.87 -14.12
CA ASP A 95 8.76 -2.40 -15.02
C ASP A 95 7.74 -1.46 -14.35
N ASN A 96 8.23 -0.43 -13.67
CA ASN A 96 7.41 0.54 -12.95
C ASN A 96 6.61 -0.04 -11.76
N THR A 97 6.96 -1.24 -11.31
CA THR A 97 6.40 -1.88 -10.11
C THR A 97 7.46 -1.92 -9.01
N LEU A 98 7.19 -1.21 -7.93
CA LEU A 98 8.02 -1.24 -6.73
C LEU A 98 7.58 -2.39 -5.85
N SER A 99 8.52 -3.27 -5.48
CA SER A 99 8.29 -4.36 -4.54
C SER A 99 9.15 -4.19 -3.30
N VAL A 100 8.53 -4.28 -2.14
CA VAL A 100 9.19 -4.27 -0.83
C VAL A 100 8.88 -5.57 -0.14
N SER A 101 9.91 -6.30 0.25
CA SER A 101 9.78 -7.59 0.93
C SER A 101 10.73 -7.69 2.11
N GLY A 102 10.46 -8.63 3.00
CA GLY A 102 11.30 -8.87 4.16
C GLY A 102 10.72 -9.88 5.11
N GLU A 103 11.39 -10.04 6.26
CA GLU A 103 10.95 -10.96 7.30
C GLU A 103 11.05 -10.31 8.68
N ARG A 104 9.93 -10.29 9.41
CA ARG A 104 9.89 -9.88 10.81
C ARG A 104 10.06 -11.09 11.70
N LYS A 105 11.25 -11.25 12.28
CA LYS A 105 11.57 -12.37 13.16
C LYS A 105 10.88 -12.23 14.52
N SER A 106 10.39 -13.34 15.06
CA SER A 106 9.87 -13.38 16.42
C SER A 106 11.01 -13.46 17.42
N GLU A 107 11.13 -12.46 18.28
CA GLU A 107 12.08 -12.49 19.41
C GLU A 107 11.46 -13.24 20.61
N ARG A 108 11.09 -14.51 20.42
CA ARG A 108 10.62 -15.34 21.55
C ARG A 108 11.82 -15.70 22.44
N LYS A 109 12.10 -14.87 23.42
CA LYS A 109 13.03 -15.15 24.53
C LYS A 109 12.30 -15.26 25.88
N HIS A 110 11.10 -15.81 25.88
CA HIS A 110 10.37 -16.03 27.14
C HIS A 110 10.20 -17.52 27.35
N GLU A 111 11.31 -18.22 27.65
CA GLU A 111 11.30 -19.67 27.93
C GLU A 111 10.43 -20.02 29.15
N ASP A 112 10.27 -19.07 30.08
CA ASP A 112 9.52 -19.25 31.33
C ASP A 112 8.24 -18.41 31.44
N ALA A 113 7.77 -17.76 30.32
CA ALA A 113 6.59 -16.91 30.35
C ALA A 113 5.42 -17.52 29.59
N GLU A 114 4.26 -17.61 30.24
CA GLU A 114 3.01 -17.96 29.59
C GLU A 114 2.50 -16.80 28.74
N VAL A 115 2.20 -17.05 27.45
CA VAL A 115 1.70 -16.02 26.54
C VAL A 115 0.22 -15.83 26.77
N TYR A 116 -0.16 -14.79 27.45
CA TYR A 116 -1.56 -14.41 27.69
C TYR A 116 -2.23 -13.85 26.41
N ARG A 117 -1.52 -12.99 25.64
CA ARG A 117 -2.05 -12.37 24.41
C ARG A 117 -0.92 -12.03 23.44
N ALA A 118 -1.08 -12.36 22.17
CA ALA A 118 -0.14 -12.03 21.12
C ALA A 118 -0.90 -11.53 19.89
N GLU A 119 -0.77 -10.23 19.58
CA GLU A 119 -1.44 -9.57 18.44
C GLU A 119 -0.44 -9.10 17.38
N ARG A 120 0.86 -9.18 17.66
CA ARG A 120 1.89 -8.75 16.72
C ARG A 120 2.07 -9.80 15.63
N PHE A 121 2.08 -9.35 14.38
CA PHE A 121 2.39 -10.20 13.24
C PHE A 121 3.90 -10.43 13.12
N PHE A 122 4.30 -11.64 12.77
CA PHE A 122 5.65 -12.06 12.48
C PHE A 122 5.68 -12.86 11.18
N GLY A 123 6.88 -13.01 10.60
CA GLY A 123 7.09 -13.78 9.39
C GLY A 123 7.37 -12.90 8.18
N ARG A 124 7.29 -13.51 7.01
CA ARG A 124 7.61 -12.86 5.74
C ARG A 124 6.46 -11.98 5.29
N PHE A 125 6.83 -10.86 4.64
CA PHE A 125 5.89 -9.98 3.98
C PHE A 125 6.40 -9.63 2.58
N GLN A 126 5.48 -9.29 1.71
CA GLN A 126 5.77 -8.74 0.39
C GLN A 126 4.68 -7.73 0.02
N ARG A 127 5.09 -6.53 -0.36
CA ARG A 127 4.21 -5.47 -0.87
C ARG A 127 4.69 -5.06 -2.25
N SER A 128 3.78 -5.09 -3.21
CA SER A 128 4.04 -4.57 -4.56
C SER A 128 3.07 -3.43 -4.85
N VAL A 129 3.58 -2.36 -5.45
CA VAL A 129 2.79 -1.21 -5.86
C VAL A 129 3.23 -0.75 -7.24
N SER A 130 2.25 -0.60 -8.15
CA SER A 130 2.50 0.03 -9.45
C SER A 130 2.62 1.53 -9.26
N LEU A 131 3.68 2.12 -9.81
CA LEU A 131 3.91 3.55 -9.74
C LEU A 131 3.03 4.27 -10.75
N PRO A 132 2.53 5.48 -10.42
CA PRO A 132 1.63 6.25 -11.30
C PRO A 132 2.30 6.74 -12.57
N THR A 133 3.63 6.91 -12.53
CA THR A 133 4.44 7.46 -13.64
C THR A 133 5.77 6.72 -13.76
N PRO A 134 6.41 6.71 -14.94
CA PRO A 134 7.75 6.18 -15.13
C PRO A 134 8.79 6.91 -14.29
N VAL A 135 9.72 6.16 -13.69
CA VAL A 135 10.77 6.67 -12.80
C VAL A 135 12.15 6.24 -13.26
N ALA A 136 13.16 7.05 -12.92
CA ALA A 136 14.56 6.77 -13.21
C ALA A 136 15.13 5.81 -12.16
N SER A 137 15.22 4.53 -12.50
CA SER A 137 15.62 3.45 -11.58
C SER A 137 17.02 3.61 -11.01
N ASP A 138 17.94 4.23 -11.78
CA ASP A 138 19.33 4.52 -11.40
C ASP A 138 19.46 5.61 -10.32
N LYS A 139 18.42 6.41 -10.12
CA LYS A 139 18.41 7.55 -9.18
C LYS A 139 17.53 7.30 -7.94
N VAL A 140 17.02 6.11 -7.75
CA VAL A 140 16.18 5.75 -6.62
C VAL A 140 16.99 5.80 -5.32
N LYS A 141 16.40 6.41 -4.29
CA LYS A 141 16.98 6.49 -2.94
C LYS A 141 16.00 5.87 -1.93
N ALA A 142 16.52 5.06 -1.03
CA ALA A 142 15.75 4.47 0.05
C ALA A 142 16.39 4.81 1.41
N GLN A 143 15.57 5.23 2.35
CA GLN A 143 15.97 5.55 3.72
C GLN A 143 15.03 4.85 4.69
N TYR A 144 15.60 4.16 5.68
CA TYR A 144 14.84 3.53 6.76
C TYR A 144 15.17 4.22 8.08
N LYS A 145 14.15 4.80 8.71
CA LYS A 145 14.27 5.51 9.97
C LYS A 145 12.98 5.39 10.79
N ASP A 146 13.11 5.19 12.08
CA ASP A 146 11.99 5.16 13.05
C ASP A 146 10.87 4.17 12.67
N GLY A 147 11.23 3.04 12.04
CA GLY A 147 10.28 2.03 11.59
C GLY A 147 9.57 2.37 10.28
N ILE A 148 9.95 3.46 9.60
CA ILE A 148 9.39 3.88 8.32
C ILE A 148 10.46 3.77 7.23
N LEU A 149 10.16 3.02 6.18
CA LEU A 149 10.94 2.98 4.95
C LEU A 149 10.39 4.04 3.99
N THR A 150 11.20 5.04 3.67
CA THR A 150 10.90 6.07 2.67
C THR A 150 11.71 5.82 1.42
N ILE A 151 11.06 5.66 0.29
CA ILE A 151 11.67 5.44 -1.02
C ILE A 151 11.32 6.62 -1.91
N THR A 152 12.34 7.36 -2.37
CA THR A 152 12.19 8.49 -3.29
C THR A 152 12.62 8.05 -4.68
N LEU A 153 11.71 8.15 -5.63
CA LEU A 153 11.86 7.70 -7.00
C LEU A 153 11.71 8.92 -7.93
N PRO A 154 12.82 9.49 -8.44
CA PRO A 154 12.75 10.59 -9.40
C PRO A 154 12.05 10.16 -10.68
N LYS A 155 11.17 11.01 -11.21
CA LYS A 155 10.50 10.78 -12.49
C LYS A 155 11.49 10.85 -13.64
N THR A 156 11.23 10.11 -14.72
CA THR A 156 11.97 10.32 -15.97
C THR A 156 11.66 11.69 -16.53
N GLU A 157 12.57 12.25 -17.31
CA GLU A 157 12.38 13.58 -17.93
C GLU A 157 11.13 13.66 -18.82
N GLU A 158 10.73 12.52 -19.40
CA GLU A 158 9.53 12.41 -20.22
C GLU A 158 8.24 12.46 -19.38
N ALA A 159 8.31 12.01 -18.13
CA ALA A 159 7.17 11.98 -17.19
C ALA A 159 7.02 13.29 -16.42
N LYS A 160 7.97 14.21 -16.50
CA LYS A 160 7.88 15.52 -15.85
C LYS A 160 6.94 16.46 -16.62
N PRO A 161 6.18 17.35 -15.92
CA PRO A 161 5.33 18.32 -16.58
C PRO A 161 6.17 19.30 -17.42
N LYS A 162 5.86 19.39 -18.72
CA LYS A 162 6.49 20.35 -19.62
C LYS A 162 5.71 21.66 -19.61
N GLN A 163 6.40 22.76 -19.34
CA GLN A 163 5.79 24.08 -19.43
C GLN A 163 5.76 24.54 -20.90
N ILE A 164 4.59 24.79 -21.44
CA ILE A 164 4.41 25.29 -22.79
C ILE A 164 4.23 26.81 -22.70
N SER A 165 5.14 27.57 -23.33
CA SER A 165 4.98 29.03 -23.48
C SER A 165 4.03 29.32 -24.66
N VAL A 166 2.98 30.09 -24.41
CA VAL A 166 2.08 30.60 -25.47
C VAL A 166 2.59 31.96 -25.91
N ASN A 167 3.01 32.06 -27.16
CA ASN A 167 3.30 33.34 -27.77
C ASN A 167 2.02 33.93 -28.34
N VAL A 168 1.66 35.13 -27.89
CA VAL A 168 0.56 35.90 -28.44
C VAL A 168 1.13 36.77 -29.55
N SER A 169 0.72 36.53 -30.78
CA SER A 169 1.01 37.37 -31.95
C SER A 169 -0.12 38.36 -32.20
#